data_aa2abc3c6c881d42a5be02b296c5eb1d
#
_entry.id   aa2abc3c6c881d42a5be02b296c5eb1d
#
_cell.length_a   1.000
_cell.length_b   1.000
_cell.length_c   1.000
_cell.angle_alpha   90.00
_cell.angle_beta   90.00
_cell.angle_gamma   90.00
#
_symmetry.space_group_name_H-M   'P 1'
#
loop_
_entity.id
_entity.type
_entity.pdbx_description
1 polymer ?
#
loop_
_entity_poly.entity_id
_entity_poly.type
_entity_poly.pdbx_seq_one_letter_code
_entity_poly.pdbx_strand_id
1 'polypeptide(L)'
;MDHKGSFFVLLLATHSQRSISRMSSPVVFIDGDQGTTGLLIHERLRNRTDIRLITLAAAERKDLRRRAEAINACDIAILCLPDAAAREAVATIVNPAVRVIDASSAHRTRPDWTYGFPEMMAGQAESIANARRVTNPGCYPTGAIGLLRPLVQAGLIPGDYPISIHAVSGYSGRGRAGVAEYEGPGASNAPSYQVYGLELAHKHTPEIQQHAGLAQPPIFVPAYGAFRQGIVLTVPLALRLLAPGVNGDTLHACLARHYSGADHVHVLPLEESRVLTHLDPQMLNGTNDMRLSVFPGMEYGHVLLSAVFDNLGKGASGAAIQNLNLMLA
;
A
#
# COMPACT_ATOMS: atom_id res chain seq x y z
N MET A 1 67.68 -44.01 -27.22
CA MET A 1 68.16 -42.71 -27.70
C MET A 1 66.92 -41.86 -27.92
N ASP A 2 66.32 -41.42 -26.83
CA ASP A 2 65.00 -40.76 -26.87
C ASP A 2 65.11 -39.36 -26.28
N HIS A 3 64.86 -38.39 -27.10
CA HIS A 3 64.68 -37.00 -26.69
C HIS A 3 63.22 -36.79 -26.35
N LYS A 4 62.90 -36.61 -25.06
CA LYS A 4 61.60 -36.10 -24.60
C LYS A 4 61.71 -34.56 -24.45
N GLY A 5 61.10 -33.85 -25.38
CA GLY A 5 60.86 -32.40 -25.28
C GLY A 5 59.65 -32.13 -24.35
N SER A 6 59.91 -31.36 -23.28
CA SER A 6 58.89 -30.95 -22.33
C SER A 6 58.34 -29.61 -22.82
N PHE A 7 57.04 -29.59 -23.21
CA PHE A 7 56.32 -28.34 -23.54
C PHE A 7 55.78 -27.73 -22.24
N PHE A 8 56.35 -26.59 -21.85
CA PHE A 8 55.77 -25.72 -20.80
C PHE A 8 54.63 -24.89 -21.40
N VAL A 9 53.41 -25.21 -21.03
CA VAL A 9 52.27 -24.37 -21.35
C VAL A 9 52.14 -23.29 -20.28
N LEU A 10 52.40 -22.04 -20.69
CA LEU A 10 52.23 -20.84 -19.85
C LEU A 10 50.76 -20.49 -19.81
N LEU A 11 50.05 -20.81 -18.69
CA LEU A 11 48.71 -20.31 -18.45
C LEU A 11 48.77 -18.83 -18.02
N LEU A 12 48.44 -17.94 -18.96
CA LEU A 12 48.14 -16.54 -18.67
C LEU A 12 46.79 -16.47 -17.96
N ALA A 13 46.84 -16.31 -16.65
CA ALA A 13 45.66 -15.95 -15.87
C ALA A 13 45.27 -14.49 -16.14
N THR A 14 44.30 -14.28 -17.01
CA THR A 14 43.66 -12.96 -17.17
C THR A 14 42.82 -12.67 -15.92
N HIS A 15 43.39 -11.88 -15.03
CA HIS A 15 42.61 -11.26 -13.94
C HIS A 15 41.65 -10.24 -14.58
N SER A 16 40.41 -10.65 -14.75
CA SER A 16 39.33 -9.72 -15.02
C SER A 16 39.11 -8.88 -13.76
N GLN A 17 39.71 -7.72 -13.74
CA GLN A 17 39.34 -6.65 -12.80
C GLN A 17 37.92 -6.25 -13.12
N ARG A 18 36.94 -6.84 -12.42
CA ARG A 18 35.63 -6.22 -12.30
C ARG A 18 35.81 -4.87 -11.61
N SER A 19 35.82 -3.83 -12.41
CA SER A 19 35.67 -2.46 -11.95
C SER A 19 34.39 -2.41 -11.07
N ILE A 20 34.58 -2.31 -9.74
CA ILE A 20 33.50 -1.93 -8.82
C ILE A 20 33.26 -0.46 -9.12
N SER A 21 32.40 -0.19 -10.09
CA SER A 21 31.79 1.11 -10.26
C SER A 21 31.15 1.44 -8.90
N ARG A 22 31.62 2.48 -8.23
CA ARG A 22 30.96 3.09 -7.08
C ARG A 22 29.58 3.51 -7.59
N MET A 23 28.57 2.64 -7.41
CA MET A 23 27.19 2.99 -7.73
C MET A 23 26.84 4.18 -6.83
N SER A 24 26.62 5.34 -7.44
CA SER A 24 26.12 6.52 -6.71
C SER A 24 24.80 6.15 -6.07
N SER A 25 24.60 6.54 -4.80
CA SER A 25 23.34 6.30 -4.10
C SER A 25 22.15 6.75 -4.95
N PRO A 26 21.10 5.92 -5.09
CA PRO A 26 19.91 6.28 -5.87
C PRO A 26 19.31 7.60 -5.40
N VAL A 27 18.86 8.39 -6.36
CA VAL A 27 18.29 9.72 -6.13
C VAL A 27 16.78 9.61 -6.06
N VAL A 28 16.20 10.04 -4.94
CA VAL A 28 14.74 10.03 -4.73
C VAL A 28 14.24 11.47 -4.63
N PHE A 29 13.15 11.78 -5.32
CA PHE A 29 12.43 13.04 -5.21
C PHE A 29 11.01 12.81 -4.69
N ILE A 30 10.57 13.60 -3.69
CA ILE A 30 9.20 13.54 -3.14
C ILE A 30 8.49 14.80 -3.61
N ASP A 31 7.57 14.65 -4.56
CA ASP A 31 6.71 15.73 -5.01
C ASP A 31 5.46 15.81 -4.12
N GLY A 32 5.27 16.94 -3.43
CA GLY A 32 4.24 17.11 -2.43
C GLY A 32 4.66 16.72 -1.00
N ASP A 33 5.92 16.92 -0.67
CA ASP A 33 6.57 16.63 0.63
C ASP A 33 5.94 17.36 1.84
N GLN A 34 5.06 18.33 1.62
CA GLN A 34 4.36 19.09 2.67
C GLN A 34 2.95 18.56 2.97
N GLY A 35 2.41 17.64 2.17
CA GLY A 35 1.16 16.95 2.46
C GLY A 35 1.32 15.93 3.59
N THR A 36 0.22 15.46 4.21
CA THR A 36 0.28 14.50 5.32
C THR A 36 1.11 13.26 4.99
N THR A 37 0.86 12.63 3.83
CA THR A 37 1.61 11.44 3.39
C THR A 37 3.05 11.78 3.01
N GLY A 38 3.25 12.85 2.22
CA GLY A 38 4.58 13.25 1.74
C GLY A 38 5.52 13.65 2.87
N LEU A 39 5.02 14.36 3.89
CA LEU A 39 5.79 14.73 5.07
C LEU A 39 6.28 13.49 5.83
N LEU A 40 5.40 12.51 6.05
CA LEU A 40 5.77 11.26 6.73
C LEU A 40 6.76 10.43 5.91
N ILE A 41 6.62 10.38 4.59
CA ILE A 41 7.61 9.72 3.72
C ILE A 41 8.96 10.44 3.86
N HIS A 42 8.98 11.78 3.78
CA HIS A 42 10.18 12.56 3.94
C HIS A 42 10.86 12.31 5.30
N GLU A 43 10.09 12.30 6.40
CA GLU A 43 10.62 12.03 7.74
C GLU A 43 11.25 10.63 7.84
N ARG A 44 10.63 9.62 7.22
CA ARG A 44 11.15 8.24 7.21
C ARG A 44 12.42 8.08 6.35
N LEU A 45 12.57 8.91 5.31
CA LEU A 45 13.69 8.82 4.37
C LEU A 45 14.87 9.73 4.73
N ARG A 46 14.68 10.82 5.47
CA ARG A 46 15.69 11.87 5.71
C ARG A 46 17.01 11.36 6.33
N ASN A 47 16.94 10.26 7.09
CA ASN A 47 18.10 9.69 7.78
C ASN A 47 18.70 8.47 7.05
N ARG A 48 18.19 8.11 5.86
CA ARG A 48 18.73 7.01 5.06
C ARG A 48 20.01 7.44 4.38
N THR A 49 21.05 6.62 4.48
CA THR A 49 22.37 6.88 3.90
C THR A 49 22.58 6.17 2.55
N ASP A 50 21.71 5.25 2.22
CA ASP A 50 21.72 4.46 0.99
C ASP A 50 21.05 5.16 -0.20
N ILE A 51 20.32 6.25 0.04
CA ILE A 51 19.68 7.09 -0.97
C ILE A 51 20.10 8.56 -0.82
N ARG A 52 19.86 9.35 -1.86
CA ARG A 52 19.99 10.81 -1.85
C ARG A 52 18.64 11.47 -2.15
N LEU A 53 18.15 12.32 -1.25
CA LEU A 53 16.89 13.05 -1.46
C LEU A 53 17.12 14.35 -2.21
N ILE A 54 16.29 14.63 -3.23
CA ILE A 54 16.11 15.97 -3.79
C ILE A 54 15.01 16.67 -2.98
N THR A 55 15.30 17.89 -2.53
CA THR A 55 14.34 18.76 -1.84
C THR A 55 14.29 20.11 -2.55
N LEU A 56 13.10 20.59 -2.89
CA LEU A 56 12.89 21.91 -3.47
C LEU A 56 12.74 22.97 -2.36
N ALA A 57 13.29 24.16 -2.58
CA ALA A 57 13.05 25.30 -1.71
C ALA A 57 11.56 25.65 -1.68
N ALA A 58 11.08 26.24 -0.57
CA ALA A 58 9.67 26.52 -0.37
C ALA A 58 9.03 27.33 -1.51
N ALA A 59 9.76 28.28 -2.09
CA ALA A 59 9.32 29.09 -3.23
C ALA A 59 9.21 28.29 -4.55
N GLU A 60 9.94 27.20 -4.69
CA GLU A 60 10.02 26.40 -5.92
C GLU A 60 9.00 25.25 -5.97
N ARG A 61 8.43 24.86 -4.81
CA ARG A 61 7.53 23.69 -4.69
C ARG A 61 6.25 23.78 -5.53
N LYS A 62 5.82 24.98 -5.90
CA LYS A 62 4.66 25.23 -6.77
C LYS A 62 5.06 25.54 -8.21
N ASP A 63 6.35 25.73 -8.51
CA ASP A 63 6.85 25.97 -9.85
C ASP A 63 6.90 24.65 -10.64
N LEU A 64 6.06 24.55 -11.67
CA LEU A 64 5.94 23.35 -12.51
C LEU A 64 7.25 22.99 -13.21
N ARG A 65 8.04 23.99 -13.64
CA ARG A 65 9.31 23.75 -14.30
C ARG A 65 10.34 23.17 -13.33
N ARG A 66 10.44 23.75 -12.12
CA ARG A 66 11.38 23.26 -11.10
C ARG A 66 11.02 21.84 -10.62
N ARG A 67 9.72 21.54 -10.49
CA ARG A 67 9.24 20.19 -10.19
C ARG A 67 9.59 19.21 -11.32
N ALA A 68 9.34 19.59 -12.58
CA ALA A 68 9.69 18.77 -13.73
C ALA A 68 11.21 18.52 -13.84
N GLU A 69 12.04 19.53 -13.59
CA GLU A 69 13.51 19.39 -13.51
C GLU A 69 13.91 18.36 -12.43
N ALA A 70 13.35 18.47 -11.22
CA ALA A 70 13.64 17.56 -10.11
C ALA A 70 13.18 16.11 -10.41
N ILE A 71 11.97 15.93 -10.98
CA ILE A 71 11.46 14.62 -11.39
C ILE A 71 12.40 13.98 -12.43
N ASN A 72 12.82 14.73 -13.46
CA ASN A 72 13.67 14.19 -14.52
C ASN A 72 15.14 13.99 -14.10
N ALA A 73 15.56 14.53 -12.96
CA ALA A 73 16.89 14.38 -12.39
C ALA A 73 17.00 13.27 -11.32
N CYS A 74 15.90 12.62 -10.95
CA CYS A 74 15.90 11.54 -9.96
C CYS A 74 15.81 10.15 -10.62
N ASP A 75 16.15 9.11 -9.85
CA ASP A 75 15.95 7.72 -10.24
C ASP A 75 14.50 7.27 -9.91
N ILE A 76 13.98 7.71 -8.75
CA ILE A 76 12.61 7.39 -8.31
C ILE A 76 11.91 8.67 -7.84
N ALA A 77 10.77 9.01 -8.46
CA ALA A 77 9.87 10.07 -8.01
C ALA A 77 8.70 9.47 -7.20
N ILE A 78 8.44 10.02 -6.02
CA ILE A 78 7.28 9.68 -5.19
C ILE A 78 6.30 10.85 -5.25
N LEU A 79 5.11 10.63 -5.82
CA LEU A 79 4.10 11.67 -6.02
C LEU A 79 3.08 11.62 -4.88
N CYS A 80 3.04 12.65 -4.05
CA CYS A 80 2.09 12.84 -2.95
C CYS A 80 1.16 14.03 -3.25
N LEU A 81 0.50 13.98 -4.39
CA LEU A 81 -0.22 15.08 -5.02
C LEU A 81 -1.73 14.78 -5.15
N PRO A 82 -2.59 15.80 -5.33
CA PRO A 82 -3.93 15.60 -5.86
C PRO A 82 -3.91 14.97 -7.26
N ASP A 83 -4.95 14.22 -7.63
CA ASP A 83 -5.01 13.42 -8.85
C ASP A 83 -4.67 14.18 -10.14
N ALA A 84 -5.19 15.41 -10.30
CA ALA A 84 -4.89 16.23 -11.48
C ALA A 84 -3.39 16.60 -11.55
N ALA A 85 -2.81 17.00 -10.42
CA ALA A 85 -1.39 17.37 -10.33
C ALA A 85 -0.47 16.15 -10.48
N ALA A 86 -0.90 14.95 -10.05
CA ALA A 86 -0.17 13.72 -10.26
C ALA A 86 -0.12 13.33 -11.76
N ARG A 87 -1.25 13.45 -12.47
CA ARG A 87 -1.30 13.25 -13.93
C ARG A 87 -0.40 14.25 -14.67
N GLU A 88 -0.44 15.52 -14.27
CA GLU A 88 0.42 16.56 -14.84
C GLU A 88 1.91 16.25 -14.59
N ALA A 89 2.29 15.90 -13.37
CA ALA A 89 3.66 15.53 -13.02
C ALA A 89 4.17 14.35 -13.88
N VAL A 90 3.36 13.30 -14.04
CA VAL A 90 3.72 12.15 -14.88
C VAL A 90 3.90 12.55 -16.35
N ALA A 91 3.09 13.48 -16.87
CA ALA A 91 3.19 13.98 -18.24
C ALA A 91 4.49 14.80 -18.51
N THR A 92 5.14 15.34 -17.47
CA THR A 92 6.41 16.07 -17.61
C THR A 92 7.65 15.17 -17.68
N ILE A 93 7.49 13.86 -17.52
CA ILE A 93 8.60 12.91 -17.48
C ILE A 93 9.08 12.63 -18.92
N VAL A 94 10.23 13.16 -19.25
CA VAL A 94 10.92 12.94 -20.54
C VAL A 94 12.10 11.98 -20.40
N ASN A 95 12.70 11.87 -19.21
CA ASN A 95 13.76 10.91 -18.92
C ASN A 95 13.19 9.49 -18.78
N PRO A 96 13.48 8.56 -19.72
CA PRO A 96 12.90 7.22 -19.70
C PRO A 96 13.39 6.36 -18.52
N ALA A 97 14.47 6.73 -17.84
CA ALA A 97 15.00 5.99 -16.71
C ALA A 97 14.23 6.25 -15.41
N VAL A 98 13.47 7.34 -15.31
CA VAL A 98 12.73 7.70 -14.09
C VAL A 98 11.64 6.69 -13.80
N ARG A 99 11.66 6.16 -12.59
CA ARG A 99 10.63 5.30 -12.02
C ARG A 99 9.73 6.12 -11.10
N VAL A 100 8.45 5.73 -10.96
CA VAL A 100 7.47 6.53 -10.21
C VAL A 100 6.70 5.65 -9.23
N ILE A 101 6.51 6.16 -8.00
CA ILE A 101 5.51 5.70 -7.03
C ILE A 101 4.47 6.81 -6.90
N ASP A 102 3.22 6.56 -7.30
CA ASP A 102 2.13 7.53 -7.19
C ASP A 102 1.20 7.19 -6.02
N ALA A 103 1.14 8.06 -5.01
CA ALA A 103 0.27 7.92 -3.85
C ALA A 103 -1.14 8.52 -4.07
N SER A 104 -1.40 9.15 -5.21
CA SER A 104 -2.74 9.64 -5.57
C SER A 104 -3.67 8.50 -5.99
N SER A 105 -4.94 8.79 -6.20
CA SER A 105 -5.90 7.83 -6.78
C SER A 105 -5.90 7.84 -8.32
N ALA A 106 -5.13 8.72 -8.96
CA ALA A 106 -5.17 8.98 -10.40
C ALA A 106 -4.88 7.77 -11.29
N HIS A 107 -4.03 6.86 -10.81
CA HIS A 107 -3.51 5.76 -11.62
C HIS A 107 -3.79 4.37 -11.04
N ARG A 108 -4.49 4.25 -9.91
CA ARG A 108 -4.68 2.99 -9.18
C ARG A 108 -5.44 1.90 -9.96
N THR A 109 -6.27 2.29 -10.90
CA THR A 109 -7.03 1.38 -11.77
C THR A 109 -6.51 1.33 -13.20
N ARG A 110 -5.35 1.95 -13.47
CA ARG A 110 -4.74 1.98 -14.79
C ARG A 110 -3.98 0.68 -15.09
N PRO A 111 -4.18 0.06 -16.25
CA PRO A 111 -3.53 -1.22 -16.61
C PRO A 111 -2.03 -1.08 -16.85
N ASP A 112 -1.54 0.13 -17.16
CA ASP A 112 -0.13 0.45 -17.40
C ASP A 112 0.64 0.77 -16.10
N TRP A 113 0.00 0.61 -14.93
CA TRP A 113 0.59 0.81 -13.61
C TRP A 113 0.54 -0.47 -12.78
N THR A 114 1.63 -0.78 -12.10
CA THR A 114 1.68 -1.89 -11.14
C THR A 114 1.07 -1.45 -9.80
N TYR A 115 0.15 -2.23 -9.27
CA TYR A 115 -0.47 -1.94 -7.99
C TYR A 115 0.47 -2.29 -6.84
N GLY A 116 0.81 -1.31 -6.00
CA GLY A 116 1.85 -1.36 -4.97
C GLY A 116 1.41 -2.00 -3.65
N PHE A 117 0.80 -3.17 -3.70
CA PHE A 117 0.50 -3.99 -2.54
C PHE A 117 1.23 -5.34 -2.68
N PRO A 118 2.46 -5.45 -2.14
CA PRO A 118 3.35 -6.59 -2.39
C PRO A 118 2.77 -7.95 -1.99
N GLU A 119 1.98 -7.98 -0.92
CA GLU A 119 1.38 -9.20 -0.38
C GLU A 119 0.06 -9.60 -1.04
N MET A 120 -0.42 -8.82 -2.02
CA MET A 120 -1.73 -9.02 -2.65
C MET A 120 -1.85 -10.37 -3.37
N MET A 121 -0.78 -10.83 -3.98
CA MET A 121 -0.74 -12.12 -4.70
C MET A 121 0.70 -12.56 -4.93
N ALA A 122 0.88 -13.84 -5.26
CA ALA A 122 2.20 -14.39 -5.59
C ALA A 122 2.84 -13.63 -6.79
N GLY A 123 4.13 -13.30 -6.69
CA GLY A 123 4.88 -12.56 -7.71
C GLY A 123 4.61 -11.04 -7.73
N GLN A 124 3.72 -10.53 -6.87
CA GLN A 124 3.42 -9.09 -6.85
C GLN A 124 4.62 -8.25 -6.40
N ALA A 125 5.37 -8.69 -5.40
CA ALA A 125 6.58 -8.01 -4.96
C ALA A 125 7.63 -7.91 -6.07
N GLU A 126 7.83 -8.99 -6.84
CA GLU A 126 8.72 -9.00 -8.00
C GLU A 126 8.22 -8.06 -9.11
N SER A 127 6.91 -8.06 -9.36
CA SER A 127 6.30 -7.14 -10.32
C SER A 127 6.54 -5.68 -9.93
N ILE A 128 6.44 -5.32 -8.65
CA ILE A 128 6.73 -3.98 -8.13
C ILE A 128 8.22 -3.67 -8.29
N ALA A 129 9.10 -4.59 -7.91
CA ALA A 129 10.56 -4.42 -8.01
C ALA A 129 11.00 -4.06 -9.44
N ASN A 130 10.38 -4.65 -10.45
CA ASN A 130 10.70 -4.44 -11.87
C ASN A 130 9.87 -3.34 -12.54
N ALA A 131 8.84 -2.80 -11.89
CA ALA A 131 7.95 -1.83 -12.48
C ALA A 131 8.60 -0.45 -12.67
N ARG A 132 8.22 0.26 -13.72
CA ARG A 132 8.54 1.68 -13.90
C ARG A 132 7.49 2.60 -13.28
N ARG A 133 6.28 2.13 -13.14
CA ARG A 133 5.11 2.87 -12.65
C ARG A 133 4.42 2.04 -11.60
N VAL A 134 4.44 2.49 -10.35
CA VAL A 134 3.80 1.83 -9.20
C VAL A 134 2.77 2.78 -8.61
N THR A 135 1.56 2.29 -8.34
CA THR A 135 0.55 3.05 -7.59
C THR A 135 0.53 2.62 -6.14
N ASN A 136 0.64 3.56 -5.22
CA ASN A 136 0.49 3.25 -3.81
C ASN A 136 -1.00 3.06 -3.45
N PRO A 137 -1.39 1.98 -2.76
CA PRO A 137 -2.78 1.73 -2.38
C PRO A 137 -3.42 2.86 -1.58
N GLY A 138 -4.74 3.01 -1.71
CA GLY A 138 -5.53 3.81 -0.79
C GLY A 138 -5.61 3.17 0.60
N CYS A 139 -5.79 3.98 1.65
CA CYS A 139 -5.81 3.43 3.01
C CYS A 139 -6.91 2.38 3.23
N TYR A 140 -8.16 2.66 2.87
CA TYR A 140 -9.23 1.66 2.97
C TYR A 140 -9.07 0.48 2.00
N PRO A 141 -8.69 0.69 0.71
CA PRO A 141 -8.42 -0.41 -0.22
C PRO A 141 -7.39 -1.41 0.28
N THR A 142 -6.35 -0.97 0.98
CA THR A 142 -5.34 -1.87 1.56
C THR A 142 -5.98 -2.96 2.42
N GLY A 143 -6.86 -2.60 3.35
CA GLY A 143 -7.55 -3.57 4.20
C GLY A 143 -8.61 -4.39 3.45
N ALA A 144 -9.40 -3.72 2.59
CA ALA A 144 -10.47 -4.39 1.84
C ALA A 144 -9.91 -5.44 0.86
N ILE A 145 -8.88 -5.08 0.09
CA ILE A 145 -8.21 -5.98 -0.86
C ILE A 145 -7.50 -7.09 -0.11
N GLY A 146 -6.84 -6.78 1.01
CA GLY A 146 -6.17 -7.76 1.85
C GLY A 146 -7.13 -8.84 2.38
N LEU A 147 -8.36 -8.50 2.70
CA LEU A 147 -9.38 -9.47 3.10
C LEU A 147 -10.01 -10.20 1.91
N LEU A 148 -10.39 -9.47 0.87
CA LEU A 148 -11.27 -9.99 -0.17
C LEU A 148 -10.52 -10.72 -1.29
N ARG A 149 -9.38 -10.18 -1.74
CA ARG A 149 -8.66 -10.75 -2.91
C ARG A 149 -8.34 -12.23 -2.77
N PRO A 150 -7.75 -12.72 -1.67
CA PRO A 150 -7.44 -14.14 -1.52
C PRO A 150 -8.69 -15.03 -1.53
N LEU A 151 -9.77 -14.56 -0.91
CA LEU A 151 -11.01 -15.33 -0.77
C LEU A 151 -11.79 -15.40 -2.09
N VAL A 152 -11.83 -14.31 -2.86
CA VAL A 152 -12.44 -14.26 -4.19
C VAL A 152 -11.63 -15.10 -5.18
N GLN A 153 -10.30 -14.97 -5.16
CA GLN A 153 -9.42 -15.76 -6.03
C GLN A 153 -9.50 -17.25 -5.75
N ALA A 154 -9.71 -17.65 -4.50
CA ALA A 154 -9.93 -19.04 -4.10
C ALA A 154 -11.35 -19.56 -4.40
N GLY A 155 -12.23 -18.71 -4.92
CA GLY A 155 -13.63 -19.06 -5.20
C GLY A 155 -14.49 -19.27 -3.95
N LEU A 156 -14.03 -18.88 -2.77
CA LEU A 156 -14.79 -18.99 -1.51
C LEU A 156 -15.88 -17.91 -1.42
N ILE A 157 -15.57 -16.71 -1.90
CA ILE A 157 -16.53 -15.63 -2.08
C ILE A 157 -16.79 -15.50 -3.58
N PRO A 158 -18.04 -15.68 -4.07
CA PRO A 158 -18.39 -15.43 -5.47
C PRO A 158 -18.07 -13.97 -5.86
N GLY A 159 -17.58 -13.76 -7.09
CA GLY A 159 -17.22 -12.41 -7.54
C GLY A 159 -18.40 -11.43 -7.60
N ASP A 160 -19.63 -11.93 -7.69
CA ASP A 160 -20.88 -11.18 -7.71
C ASP A 160 -21.55 -11.09 -6.32
N TYR A 161 -20.88 -11.59 -5.25
CA TYR A 161 -21.38 -11.44 -3.89
C TYR A 161 -21.62 -9.95 -3.57
N PRO A 162 -22.78 -9.57 -2.98
CA PRO A 162 -23.08 -8.18 -2.64
C PRO A 162 -22.26 -7.70 -1.43
N ILE A 163 -20.99 -7.40 -1.67
CA ILE A 163 -20.04 -6.97 -0.62
C ILE A 163 -20.47 -5.65 -0.02
N SER A 164 -20.54 -5.62 1.32
CA SER A 164 -20.65 -4.39 2.12
C SER A 164 -19.41 -4.23 2.98
N ILE A 165 -18.84 -3.02 3.00
CA ILE A 165 -17.61 -2.68 3.73
C ILE A 165 -17.91 -1.50 4.64
N HIS A 166 -17.67 -1.66 5.94
CA HIS A 166 -17.72 -0.57 6.92
C HIS A 166 -16.30 -0.30 7.41
N ALA A 167 -15.91 0.97 7.50
CA ALA A 167 -14.58 1.31 7.97
C ALA A 167 -14.58 2.62 8.76
N VAL A 168 -13.83 2.64 9.86
CA VAL A 168 -13.57 3.84 10.66
C VAL A 168 -12.09 4.12 10.63
N SER A 169 -11.71 5.32 10.20
CA SER A 169 -10.33 5.82 10.16
C SER A 169 -10.16 6.99 11.11
N GLY A 170 -8.96 7.18 11.62
CA GLY A 170 -8.58 8.42 12.27
C GLY A 170 -8.72 9.62 11.33
N TYR A 171 -8.96 10.82 11.91
CA TYR A 171 -9.18 12.07 11.17
C TYR A 171 -7.99 12.51 10.29
N SER A 172 -6.79 12.00 10.54
CA SER A 172 -5.62 12.22 9.66
C SER A 172 -5.85 11.70 8.23
N GLY A 173 -6.79 10.75 8.04
CA GLY A 173 -7.23 10.28 6.73
C GLY A 173 -7.86 11.37 5.85
N ARG A 174 -8.36 12.46 6.45
CA ARG A 174 -8.83 13.68 5.75
C ARG A 174 -7.68 14.63 5.36
N GLY A 175 -6.44 14.23 5.63
CA GLY A 175 -5.27 15.06 5.39
C GLY A 175 -5.19 16.27 6.34
N ARG A 176 -4.51 17.33 5.89
CA ARG A 176 -4.27 18.54 6.71
C ARG A 176 -5.55 19.21 7.22
N ALA A 177 -6.62 19.16 6.45
CA ALA A 177 -7.91 19.76 6.85
C ALA A 177 -8.51 19.04 8.06
N GLY A 178 -8.49 17.70 8.06
CA GLY A 178 -8.93 16.90 9.22
C GLY A 178 -8.07 17.15 10.46
N VAL A 179 -6.75 17.17 10.30
CA VAL A 179 -5.84 17.47 11.40
C VAL A 179 -6.11 18.87 11.98
N ALA A 180 -6.30 19.89 11.13
CA ALA A 180 -6.59 21.26 11.58
C ALA A 180 -7.93 21.36 12.32
N GLU A 181 -8.96 20.60 11.90
CA GLU A 181 -10.28 20.58 12.55
C GLU A 181 -10.20 19.98 13.97
N TYR A 182 -9.45 18.89 14.14
CA TYR A 182 -9.39 18.17 15.43
C TYR A 182 -8.27 18.62 16.37
N GLU A 183 -7.25 19.31 15.88
CA GLU A 183 -6.10 19.75 16.67
C GLU A 183 -5.94 21.28 16.69
N GLY A 184 -6.75 22.02 15.90
CA GLY A 184 -6.73 23.46 15.82
C GLY A 184 -7.61 24.16 16.86
N PRO A 185 -7.75 25.48 16.78
CA PRO A 185 -8.51 26.30 17.74
C PRO A 185 -9.99 25.92 17.93
N GLY A 186 -10.59 25.23 16.95
CA GLY A 186 -11.98 24.77 16.97
C GLY A 186 -12.18 23.31 17.39
N ALA A 187 -11.16 22.63 17.88
CA ALA A 187 -11.15 21.18 18.15
C ALA A 187 -12.27 20.72 19.09
N SER A 188 -12.71 21.57 20.05
CA SER A 188 -13.83 21.25 20.96
C SER A 188 -15.18 21.04 20.24
N ASN A 189 -15.33 21.52 19.02
CA ASN A 189 -16.54 21.39 18.21
C ASN A 189 -16.42 20.27 17.16
N ALA A 190 -15.26 19.62 17.07
CA ALA A 190 -15.05 18.54 16.12
C ALA A 190 -15.95 17.33 16.46
N PRO A 191 -16.62 16.70 15.49
CA PRO A 191 -17.51 15.59 15.74
C PRO A 191 -16.78 14.36 16.23
N SER A 192 -17.34 13.64 17.21
CA SER A 192 -16.74 12.40 17.73
C SER A 192 -16.70 11.27 16.69
N TYR A 193 -17.66 11.28 15.76
CA TYR A 193 -17.81 10.28 14.71
C TYR A 193 -18.55 10.85 13.50
N GLN A 194 -18.10 10.58 12.30
CA GLN A 194 -18.74 11.03 11.06
C GLN A 194 -18.73 9.93 10.00
N VAL A 195 -19.91 9.49 9.57
CA VAL A 195 -20.07 8.73 8.33
C VAL A 195 -20.08 9.72 7.15
N TYR A 196 -19.37 9.42 6.08
CA TYR A 196 -19.29 10.28 4.90
C TYR A 196 -19.41 9.45 3.61
N GLY A 197 -19.35 10.08 2.44
CA GLY A 197 -19.50 9.36 1.17
C GLY A 197 -20.90 8.79 1.00
N LEU A 198 -21.94 9.51 1.49
CA LEU A 198 -23.32 9.04 1.52
C LEU A 198 -23.93 8.88 0.11
N GLU A 199 -23.28 9.45 -0.90
CA GLU A 199 -23.59 9.25 -2.31
C GLU A 199 -23.13 7.88 -2.85
N LEU A 200 -22.44 7.08 -2.03
CA LEU A 200 -21.89 5.75 -2.35
C LEU A 200 -20.94 5.72 -3.57
N ALA A 201 -20.38 6.88 -3.92
CA ALA A 201 -19.45 7.05 -5.05
C ALA A 201 -18.01 7.39 -4.59
N HIS A 202 -17.56 6.78 -3.49
CA HIS A 202 -16.23 7.03 -2.95
C HIS A 202 -15.12 6.63 -3.94
N LYS A 203 -14.09 7.47 -4.09
CA LYS A 203 -12.96 7.26 -5.02
C LYS A 203 -12.19 5.94 -4.83
N HIS A 204 -12.31 5.29 -3.67
CA HIS A 204 -11.72 3.98 -3.40
C HIS A 204 -12.58 2.80 -3.90
N THR A 205 -13.83 3.02 -4.25
CA THR A 205 -14.74 1.94 -4.69
C THR A 205 -14.25 1.23 -5.96
N PRO A 206 -13.85 1.92 -7.04
CA PRO A 206 -13.30 1.27 -8.24
C PRO A 206 -11.99 0.53 -7.98
N GLU A 207 -11.14 1.07 -7.12
CA GLU A 207 -9.88 0.46 -6.71
C GLU A 207 -10.11 -0.87 -5.99
N ILE A 208 -11.04 -0.89 -5.02
CA ILE A 208 -11.41 -2.11 -4.29
C ILE A 208 -12.01 -3.13 -5.26
N GLN A 209 -12.96 -2.72 -6.09
CA GLN A 209 -13.61 -3.60 -7.06
C GLN A 209 -12.59 -4.32 -7.93
N GLN A 210 -11.71 -3.56 -8.58
CA GLN A 210 -10.73 -4.11 -9.53
C GLN A 210 -9.74 -5.04 -8.85
N HIS A 211 -9.11 -4.60 -7.75
CA HIS A 211 -8.02 -5.34 -7.14
C HIS A 211 -8.46 -6.44 -6.19
N ALA A 212 -9.68 -6.39 -5.64
CA ALA A 212 -10.28 -7.52 -4.95
C ALA A 212 -10.85 -8.58 -5.91
N GLY A 213 -11.04 -8.26 -7.19
CA GLY A 213 -11.59 -9.17 -8.19
C GLY A 213 -13.12 -9.29 -8.13
N LEU A 214 -13.81 -8.22 -7.73
CA LEU A 214 -15.27 -8.19 -7.62
C LEU A 214 -15.90 -7.86 -8.98
N ALA A 215 -16.94 -8.57 -9.34
CA ALA A 215 -17.73 -8.31 -10.56
C ALA A 215 -18.56 -7.02 -10.43
N GLN A 216 -19.00 -6.70 -9.21
CA GLN A 216 -19.79 -5.50 -8.91
C GLN A 216 -19.06 -4.63 -7.87
N PRO A 217 -19.24 -3.29 -7.92
CA PRO A 217 -18.67 -2.40 -6.92
C PRO A 217 -19.26 -2.71 -5.53
N PRO A 218 -18.43 -2.72 -4.47
CA PRO A 218 -18.91 -2.94 -3.11
C PRO A 218 -19.72 -1.73 -2.60
N ILE A 219 -20.66 -1.96 -1.69
CA ILE A 219 -21.26 -0.91 -0.86
C ILE A 219 -20.21 -0.51 0.17
N PHE A 220 -19.65 0.70 0.05
CA PHE A 220 -18.61 1.17 0.93
C PHE A 220 -19.11 2.31 1.82
N VAL A 221 -19.05 2.11 3.14
CA VAL A 221 -19.53 3.05 4.17
C VAL A 221 -18.34 3.49 5.03
N PRO A 222 -17.59 4.52 4.62
CA PRO A 222 -16.47 5.04 5.39
C PRO A 222 -16.91 5.98 6.50
N ALA A 223 -16.13 6.02 7.58
CA ALA A 223 -16.32 6.96 8.68
C ALA A 223 -14.98 7.49 9.19
N TYR A 224 -15.02 8.64 9.87
CA TYR A 224 -13.94 9.16 10.68
C TYR A 224 -14.32 9.12 12.15
N GLY A 225 -13.37 8.76 13.01
CA GLY A 225 -13.47 8.84 14.47
C GLY A 225 -12.58 9.95 15.04
N ALA A 226 -12.88 10.38 16.27
CA ALA A 226 -12.12 11.40 16.99
C ALA A 226 -10.79 10.87 17.55
N PHE A 227 -10.03 10.16 16.73
CA PHE A 227 -8.65 9.74 17.00
C PHE A 227 -7.78 10.07 15.79
N ARG A 228 -6.48 10.30 16.03
CA ARG A 228 -5.60 10.83 14.98
C ARG A 228 -5.39 9.87 13.83
N GLN A 229 -5.00 8.64 14.14
CA GLN A 229 -4.65 7.63 13.15
C GLN A 229 -5.04 6.23 13.59
N GLY A 230 -5.05 5.28 12.64
CA GLY A 230 -5.53 3.94 12.79
C GLY A 230 -6.81 3.69 11.99
N ILE A 231 -7.04 2.44 11.61
CA ILE A 231 -8.24 1.98 10.88
C ILE A 231 -8.71 0.66 11.46
N VAL A 232 -10.04 0.56 11.62
CA VAL A 232 -10.77 -0.72 11.63
C VAL A 232 -11.63 -0.75 10.38
N LEU A 233 -11.46 -1.80 9.57
CA LEU A 233 -12.31 -2.11 8.43
C LEU A 233 -12.98 -3.46 8.66
N THR A 234 -14.28 -3.56 8.39
CA THR A 234 -15.06 -4.78 8.56
C THR A 234 -15.86 -5.11 7.30
N VAL A 235 -15.98 -6.42 7.02
CA VAL A 235 -16.78 -6.98 5.93
C VAL A 235 -17.68 -8.07 6.50
N PRO A 236 -18.97 -7.80 6.74
CA PRO A 236 -19.93 -8.80 7.17
C PRO A 236 -20.31 -9.71 6.00
N LEU A 237 -20.33 -11.02 6.23
CA LEU A 237 -20.68 -12.03 5.23
C LEU A 237 -21.82 -12.91 5.72
N ALA A 238 -22.77 -13.22 4.83
CA ALA A 238 -23.79 -14.24 5.03
C ALA A 238 -23.33 -15.54 4.36
N LEU A 239 -23.07 -16.59 5.15
CA LEU A 239 -22.52 -17.87 4.65
C LEU A 239 -23.39 -18.51 3.56
N ARG A 240 -24.69 -18.35 3.61
CA ARG A 240 -25.65 -18.88 2.60
C ARG A 240 -25.42 -18.35 1.18
N LEU A 241 -24.68 -17.26 1.02
CA LEU A 241 -24.36 -16.62 -0.26
C LEU A 241 -22.92 -16.92 -0.71
N LEU A 242 -22.14 -17.64 0.08
CA LEU A 242 -20.79 -18.07 -0.25
C LEU A 242 -20.82 -19.40 -1.02
N ALA A 243 -19.68 -19.85 -1.50
CA ALA A 243 -19.57 -21.15 -2.14
C ALA A 243 -20.02 -22.28 -1.19
N PRO A 244 -20.57 -23.39 -1.69
CA PRO A 244 -21.05 -24.49 -0.86
C PRO A 244 -19.97 -25.02 0.09
N GLY A 245 -20.33 -25.21 1.38
CA GLY A 245 -19.44 -25.72 2.41
C GLY A 245 -18.48 -24.70 3.02
N VAL A 246 -18.49 -23.45 2.56
CA VAL A 246 -17.65 -22.37 3.14
C VAL A 246 -18.20 -22.00 4.53
N ASN A 247 -17.27 -21.90 5.47
CA ASN A 247 -17.51 -21.46 6.85
C ASN A 247 -16.35 -20.57 7.34
N GLY A 248 -16.40 -20.12 8.58
CA GLY A 248 -15.35 -19.26 9.16
C GLY A 248 -13.97 -19.92 9.17
N ASP A 249 -13.91 -21.22 9.43
CA ASP A 249 -12.64 -21.96 9.48
C ASP A 249 -11.97 -22.05 8.10
N THR A 250 -12.76 -22.28 7.03
CA THR A 250 -12.24 -22.30 5.65
C THR A 250 -11.79 -20.93 5.18
N LEU A 251 -12.51 -19.86 5.54
CA LEU A 251 -12.11 -18.48 5.24
C LEU A 251 -10.81 -18.12 5.95
N HIS A 252 -10.71 -18.44 7.25
CA HIS A 252 -9.49 -18.22 8.03
C HIS A 252 -8.30 -18.99 7.46
N ALA A 253 -8.46 -20.29 7.20
CA ALA A 253 -7.39 -21.14 6.64
C ALA A 253 -6.89 -20.63 5.28
N CYS A 254 -7.79 -20.07 4.44
CA CYS A 254 -7.40 -19.47 3.17
C CYS A 254 -6.53 -18.23 3.39
N LEU A 255 -6.94 -17.30 4.24
CA LEU A 255 -6.16 -16.09 4.57
C LEU A 255 -4.82 -16.46 5.23
N ALA A 256 -4.82 -17.34 6.22
CA ALA A 256 -3.61 -17.78 6.92
C ALA A 256 -2.58 -18.40 5.97
N ARG A 257 -3.03 -19.24 5.02
CA ARG A 257 -2.17 -19.81 3.98
C ARG A 257 -1.64 -18.75 3.01
N HIS A 258 -2.49 -17.82 2.58
CA HIS A 258 -2.11 -16.76 1.63
C HIS A 258 -1.02 -15.85 2.21
N TYR A 259 -1.15 -15.46 3.47
CA TYR A 259 -0.21 -14.55 4.14
C TYR A 259 0.87 -15.25 4.95
N SER A 260 1.01 -16.58 4.80
CA SER A 260 2.10 -17.31 5.47
C SER A 260 3.46 -16.79 5.01
N GLY A 261 4.26 -16.28 5.95
CA GLY A 261 5.58 -15.70 5.67
C GLY A 261 5.56 -14.26 5.15
N ALA A 262 4.40 -13.59 5.12
CA ALA A 262 4.34 -12.17 4.82
C ALA A 262 4.91 -11.32 5.96
N ASP A 263 5.75 -10.32 5.64
CA ASP A 263 6.41 -9.49 6.64
C ASP A 263 5.44 -8.54 7.36
N HIS A 264 4.39 -8.06 6.66
CA HIS A 264 3.55 -6.96 7.14
C HIS A 264 2.05 -7.27 7.13
N VAL A 265 1.64 -8.50 6.85
CA VAL A 265 0.23 -8.90 6.91
C VAL A 265 0.11 -10.16 7.76
N HIS A 266 -0.58 -10.05 8.88
CA HIS A 266 -0.70 -11.10 9.88
C HIS A 266 -2.16 -11.50 10.04
N VAL A 267 -2.44 -12.80 9.98
CA VAL A 267 -3.77 -13.35 10.24
C VAL A 267 -3.85 -13.81 11.69
N LEU A 268 -4.77 -13.21 12.45
CA LEU A 268 -4.98 -13.56 13.86
C LEU A 268 -5.43 -15.04 13.95
N PRO A 269 -4.84 -15.86 14.83
CA PRO A 269 -5.32 -17.22 15.06
C PRO A 269 -6.82 -17.26 15.38
N LEU A 270 -7.52 -18.27 14.88
CA LEU A 270 -8.98 -18.34 14.98
C LEU A 270 -9.46 -18.41 16.44
N GLU A 271 -8.73 -19.10 17.29
CA GLU A 271 -8.99 -19.20 18.72
C GLU A 271 -8.92 -17.84 19.41
N GLU A 272 -7.97 -17.00 19.02
CA GLU A 272 -7.86 -15.64 19.54
C GLU A 272 -9.01 -14.76 19.02
N SER A 273 -9.40 -14.92 17.76
CA SER A 273 -10.57 -14.22 17.20
C SER A 273 -11.85 -14.55 17.96
N ARG A 274 -12.04 -15.80 18.38
CA ARG A 274 -13.25 -16.25 19.09
C ARG A 274 -13.46 -15.63 20.47
N VAL A 275 -12.37 -15.20 21.11
CA VAL A 275 -12.43 -14.60 22.47
C VAL A 275 -12.33 -13.07 22.44
N LEU A 276 -12.00 -12.49 21.29
CA LEU A 276 -11.87 -11.05 21.13
C LEU A 276 -13.26 -10.40 21.08
N THR A 277 -13.52 -9.44 21.98
CA THR A 277 -14.82 -8.77 22.11
C THR A 277 -14.89 -7.40 21.46
N HIS A 278 -13.76 -6.81 21.10
CA HIS A 278 -13.68 -5.49 20.48
C HIS A 278 -12.41 -5.36 19.63
N LEU A 279 -12.41 -4.39 18.73
CA LEU A 279 -11.28 -4.03 17.87
C LEU A 279 -10.85 -2.61 18.19
N ASP A 280 -9.59 -2.41 18.50
CA ASP A 280 -8.98 -1.08 18.66
C ASP A 280 -8.36 -0.62 17.33
N PRO A 281 -8.85 0.48 16.72
CA PRO A 281 -8.29 1.02 15.49
C PRO A 281 -6.83 1.48 15.62
N GLN A 282 -6.38 1.79 16.84
CA GLN A 282 -5.08 2.40 17.09
C GLN A 282 -3.97 1.41 17.47
N MET A 283 -4.30 0.13 17.63
CA MET A 283 -3.39 -0.87 18.17
C MET A 283 -2.11 -1.10 17.34
N LEU A 284 -2.12 -0.76 16.05
CA LEU A 284 -0.97 -0.91 15.14
C LEU A 284 -0.41 0.44 14.68
N ASN A 285 -0.76 1.53 15.36
CA ASN A 285 -0.25 2.85 15.01
C ASN A 285 1.28 2.92 15.07
N GLY A 286 1.87 3.61 14.10
CA GLY A 286 3.32 3.76 13.98
C GLY A 286 4.03 2.58 13.32
N THR A 287 3.32 1.48 13.00
CA THR A 287 3.86 0.31 12.31
C THR A 287 3.51 0.30 10.82
N ASN A 288 4.09 -0.66 10.08
CA ASN A 288 3.66 -0.99 8.71
C ASN A 288 2.86 -2.30 8.67
N ASP A 289 2.39 -2.78 9.81
CA ASP A 289 1.70 -4.06 9.92
C ASP A 289 0.19 -3.90 9.75
N MET A 290 -0.43 -4.95 9.22
CA MET A 290 -1.87 -5.11 9.12
C MET A 290 -2.28 -6.45 9.73
N ARG A 291 -3.24 -6.42 10.64
CA ARG A 291 -3.83 -7.61 11.23
C ARG A 291 -5.19 -7.91 10.61
N LEU A 292 -5.32 -9.10 10.06
CA LEU A 292 -6.57 -9.64 9.53
C LEU A 292 -7.18 -10.61 10.54
N SER A 293 -8.50 -10.57 10.71
CA SER A 293 -9.22 -11.44 11.63
C SER A 293 -10.50 -11.97 10.98
N VAL A 294 -10.86 -13.19 11.35
CA VAL A 294 -12.11 -13.86 10.96
C VAL A 294 -12.90 -14.18 12.22
N PHE A 295 -14.11 -13.67 12.34
CA PHE A 295 -15.02 -13.88 13.47
C PHE A 295 -16.20 -14.72 13.00
N PRO A 296 -16.20 -16.04 13.20
CA PRO A 296 -17.34 -16.88 12.87
C PRO A 296 -18.49 -16.65 13.86
N GLY A 297 -19.66 -16.26 13.35
CA GLY A 297 -20.87 -16.19 14.14
C GLY A 297 -21.40 -17.58 14.43
N MET A 298 -21.78 -17.83 15.68
CA MET A 298 -22.17 -19.17 16.16
C MET A 298 -23.60 -19.57 15.77
N GLU A 299 -24.50 -18.60 15.58
CA GLU A 299 -25.94 -18.91 15.53
C GLU A 299 -26.60 -18.66 14.17
N TYR A 300 -26.21 -17.58 13.47
CA TYR A 300 -27.01 -17.07 12.35
C TYR A 300 -26.39 -17.31 10.97
N GLY A 301 -25.33 -18.12 10.88
CA GLY A 301 -24.66 -18.37 9.61
C GLY A 301 -23.99 -17.11 9.02
N HIS A 302 -23.42 -16.28 9.88
CA HIS A 302 -22.69 -15.08 9.49
C HIS A 302 -21.22 -15.17 9.86
N VAL A 303 -20.37 -14.46 9.14
CA VAL A 303 -18.96 -14.26 9.46
C VAL A 303 -18.65 -12.78 9.34
N LEU A 304 -17.85 -12.25 10.25
CA LEU A 304 -17.28 -10.92 10.13
C LEU A 304 -15.79 -11.05 9.81
N LEU A 305 -15.36 -10.47 8.70
CA LEU A 305 -13.95 -10.25 8.41
C LEU A 305 -13.53 -8.87 8.91
N SER A 306 -12.30 -8.74 9.41
CA SER A 306 -11.76 -7.43 9.83
C SER A 306 -10.30 -7.26 9.47
N ALA A 307 -9.93 -6.01 9.14
CA ALA A 307 -8.56 -5.56 9.01
C ALA A 307 -8.32 -4.37 9.95
N VAL A 308 -7.24 -4.43 10.72
CA VAL A 308 -6.78 -3.35 11.61
C VAL A 308 -5.35 -2.98 11.22
N PHE A 309 -5.10 -1.69 11.01
CA PHE A 309 -3.78 -1.17 10.62
C PHE A 309 -3.71 0.36 10.75
N ASP A 310 -2.51 0.91 10.67
CA ASP A 310 -2.29 2.36 10.66
C ASP A 310 -2.60 2.94 9.27
N ASN A 311 -3.56 3.89 9.19
CA ASN A 311 -3.92 4.57 7.94
C ASN A 311 -2.78 5.43 7.36
N LEU A 312 -1.82 5.83 8.18
CA LEU A 312 -0.62 6.58 7.77
C LEU A 312 0.61 5.67 7.58
N GLY A 313 0.60 4.48 8.19
CA GLY A 313 1.59 3.42 8.03
C GLY A 313 1.30 2.56 6.80
N LYS A 314 0.81 1.33 7.01
CA LYS A 314 0.45 0.37 5.93
C LYS A 314 -0.58 0.96 4.96
N GLY A 315 -1.44 1.86 5.43
CA GLY A 315 -2.44 2.54 4.61
C GLY A 315 -1.91 3.69 3.72
N ALA A 316 -0.65 4.15 3.87
CA ALA A 316 -0.12 5.28 3.10
C ALA A 316 1.41 5.30 3.01
N SER A 317 2.10 6.00 3.94
CA SER A 317 3.55 6.25 3.87
C SER A 317 4.38 4.97 4.04
N GLY A 318 3.94 4.05 4.91
CA GLY A 318 4.60 2.77 5.11
C GLY A 318 4.58 1.90 3.86
N ALA A 319 3.44 1.82 3.17
CA ALA A 319 3.33 1.12 1.89
C ALA A 319 4.22 1.77 0.81
N ALA A 320 4.30 3.11 0.77
CA ALA A 320 5.17 3.80 -0.19
C ALA A 320 6.65 3.49 0.05
N ILE A 321 7.09 3.41 1.32
CA ILE A 321 8.45 3.00 1.69
C ILE A 321 8.71 1.54 1.33
N GLN A 322 7.75 0.65 1.56
CA GLN A 322 7.85 -0.76 1.19
C GLN A 322 8.02 -0.90 -0.33
N ASN A 323 7.23 -0.20 -1.12
CA ASN A 323 7.34 -0.15 -2.58
C ASN A 323 8.70 0.43 -3.02
N LEU A 324 9.17 1.52 -2.40
CA LEU A 324 10.47 2.10 -2.67
C LEU A 324 11.60 1.09 -2.42
N ASN A 325 11.56 0.36 -1.29
CA ASN A 325 12.57 -0.63 -0.95
C ASN A 325 12.63 -1.77 -1.99
N LEU A 326 11.46 -2.26 -2.45
CA LEU A 326 11.40 -3.25 -3.52
C LEU A 326 11.95 -2.72 -4.85
N MET A 327 11.68 -1.46 -5.17
CA MET A 327 12.18 -0.84 -6.39
C MET A 327 13.68 -0.53 -6.34
N LEU A 328 14.30 -0.44 -5.17
CA LEU A 328 15.72 -0.20 -4.97
C LEU A 328 16.55 -1.48 -4.87
N ALA A 329 15.93 -2.62 -4.52
CA ALA A 329 16.59 -3.92 -4.42
C ALA A 329 16.99 -4.48 -5.80
#